data_93325e8e48f77a005ef4d48d91628489
#
_entry.id   93325e8e48f77a005ef4d48d91628489
#
_cell.length_a   1.000
_cell.length_b   1.000
_cell.length_c   1.000
_cell.angle_alpha   90.00
_cell.angle_beta   90.00
_cell.angle_gamma   90.00
#
_symmetry.space_group_name_H-M   'P 1'
#
loop_
_entity.id
_entity.type
_entity.pdbx_description
1 polymer ?
#
loop_
_entity_poly.entity_id
_entity_poly.type
_entity_poly.pdbx_seq_one_letter_code
_entity_poly.pdbx_strand_id
1 'polypeptide(L)'
;MRNIDTIIIHCSDTPPSMDIGVDEIRRWHVEERGWDDIGYHFVIRRDGTIEPGRNIDIQGAHAAGHNHGSLGICVVGGQTALGEPDCNYTSEQWKSLDQLCTDMDFMYSADIIGHRDVSKKDCPCFDVAAWAKTIGA
;
A
#
# COMPACT_ATOMS: atom_id res chain seq x y z
N MET A 1 18.02 0.70 12.03
CA MET A 1 17.29 1.33 10.91
C MET A 1 17.59 0.60 9.62
N ARG A 2 16.56 0.22 8.85
CA ARG A 2 16.76 -0.44 7.55
C ARG A 2 17.10 0.60 6.47
N ASN A 3 17.81 0.15 5.45
CA ASN A 3 17.95 0.93 4.22
C ASN A 3 16.71 0.72 3.35
N ILE A 4 16.01 1.81 3.05
CA ILE A 4 14.80 1.78 2.22
C ILE A 4 15.09 2.56 0.95
N ASP A 5 14.94 1.91 -0.19
CA ASP A 5 15.17 2.51 -1.50
C ASP A 5 13.94 2.44 -2.41
N THR A 6 12.88 1.79 -1.97
CA THR A 6 11.67 1.58 -2.78
C THR A 6 10.42 1.69 -1.91
N ILE A 7 9.41 2.36 -2.44
CA ILE A 7 8.06 2.41 -1.87
C ILE A 7 7.15 1.66 -2.83
N ILE A 8 6.48 0.61 -2.34
CA ILE A 8 5.59 -0.20 -3.17
C ILE A 8 4.15 0.04 -2.74
N ILE A 9 3.34 0.51 -3.68
CA ILE A 9 1.93 0.81 -3.46
C ILE A 9 1.10 -0.43 -3.79
N HIS A 10 0.22 -0.79 -2.85
CA HIS A 10 -0.70 -1.92 -2.97
C HIS A 10 -2.13 -1.45 -2.79
N CYS A 11 -3.08 -2.33 -3.04
CA CYS A 11 -4.47 -2.17 -2.64
C CYS A 11 -4.88 -3.38 -1.78
N SER A 12 -5.96 -3.21 -1.03
CA SER A 12 -6.50 -4.29 -0.22
C SER A 12 -7.25 -5.33 -1.07
N ASP A 13 -7.52 -5.00 -2.33
CA ASP A 13 -8.30 -5.85 -3.24
C ASP A 13 -9.69 -6.13 -2.67
N THR A 14 -10.38 -5.06 -2.29
CA THR A 14 -11.71 -5.10 -1.68
C THR A 14 -12.63 -4.11 -2.38
N PRO A 15 -13.98 -4.37 -2.35
CA PRO A 15 -14.94 -3.45 -2.96
C PRO A 15 -15.09 -2.15 -2.16
N PRO A 16 -15.64 -1.09 -2.78
CA PRO A 16 -15.76 0.23 -2.12
C PRO A 16 -16.60 0.23 -0.85
N SER A 17 -17.51 -0.73 -0.71
CA SER A 17 -18.39 -0.86 0.45
C SER A 17 -17.67 -1.36 1.71
N MET A 18 -16.45 -1.89 1.57
CA MET A 18 -15.69 -2.38 2.71
C MET A 18 -14.81 -1.27 3.28
N ASP A 19 -15.27 -0.68 4.38
CA ASP A 19 -14.51 0.34 5.11
C ASP A 19 -13.65 -0.36 6.16
N ILE A 20 -12.51 -0.86 5.74
CA ILE A 20 -11.58 -1.61 6.59
C ILE A 20 -10.28 -0.83 6.80
N GLY A 21 -9.47 -1.31 7.74
CA GLY A 21 -8.17 -0.72 8.06
C GLY A 21 -7.18 -1.77 8.55
N VAL A 22 -6.20 -1.31 9.31
CA VAL A 22 -5.11 -2.16 9.82
C VAL A 22 -5.64 -3.36 10.61
N ASP A 23 -6.63 -3.18 11.46
CA ASP A 23 -7.09 -4.26 12.35
C ASP A 23 -7.61 -5.46 11.56
N GLU A 24 -8.44 -5.22 10.53
CA GLU A 24 -8.99 -6.28 9.70
C GLU A 24 -7.90 -6.96 8.86
N ILE A 25 -7.03 -6.17 8.26
CA ILE A 25 -5.95 -6.71 7.41
C ILE A 25 -4.95 -7.49 8.26
N ARG A 26 -4.60 -6.98 9.46
CA ARG A 26 -3.72 -7.70 10.39
C ARG A 26 -4.31 -9.04 10.77
N ARG A 27 -5.61 -9.08 11.07
CA ARG A 27 -6.29 -10.32 11.39
C ARG A 27 -6.19 -11.32 10.24
N TRP A 28 -6.40 -10.89 9.00
CA TRP A 28 -6.29 -11.78 7.84
C TRP A 28 -4.86 -12.31 7.69
N HIS A 29 -3.86 -11.46 7.84
CA HIS A 29 -2.46 -11.88 7.70
C HIS A 29 -2.01 -12.81 8.84
N VAL A 30 -2.37 -12.49 10.08
CA VAL A 30 -1.95 -13.28 11.24
C VAL A 30 -2.77 -14.57 11.36
N GLU A 31 -4.08 -14.48 11.31
CA GLU A 31 -4.95 -15.63 11.57
C GLU A 31 -5.11 -16.56 10.36
N GLU A 32 -5.20 -16.01 9.14
CA GLU A 32 -5.44 -16.82 7.94
C GLU A 32 -4.16 -17.24 7.24
N ARG A 33 -3.10 -16.43 7.30
CA ARG A 33 -1.82 -16.73 6.64
C ARG A 33 -0.72 -17.18 7.60
N GLY A 34 -0.94 -17.04 8.90
CA GLY A 34 0.03 -17.43 9.91
C GLY A 34 1.25 -16.52 10.01
N TRP A 35 1.14 -15.28 9.54
CA TRP A 35 2.24 -14.33 9.63
C TRP A 35 2.34 -13.73 11.03
N ASP A 36 3.52 -13.17 11.38
CA ASP A 36 3.76 -12.56 12.69
C ASP A 36 2.98 -11.27 12.88
N ASP A 37 2.72 -10.54 11.80
CA ASP A 37 2.06 -9.23 11.83
C ASP A 37 1.48 -8.93 10.44
N ILE A 38 0.76 -7.82 10.33
CA ILE A 38 0.34 -7.28 9.04
C ILE A 38 1.57 -7.10 8.13
N GLY A 39 1.42 -7.35 6.84
CA GLY A 39 2.55 -7.28 5.90
C GLY A 39 2.89 -5.86 5.45
N TYR A 40 1.93 -4.93 5.52
CA TYR A 40 2.12 -3.54 5.10
C TYR A 40 2.62 -2.66 6.24
N HIS A 41 3.35 -1.61 5.90
CA HIS A 41 3.84 -0.62 6.88
C HIS A 41 2.81 0.47 7.13
N PHE A 42 1.97 0.79 6.14
CA PHE A 42 0.88 1.76 6.26
C PHE A 42 -0.35 1.27 5.52
N VAL A 43 -1.51 1.64 6.02
CA VAL A 43 -2.80 1.40 5.37
C VAL A 43 -3.55 2.73 5.30
N ILE A 44 -4.04 3.07 4.11
CA ILE A 44 -4.85 4.29 3.90
C ILE A 44 -6.30 3.86 3.75
N ARG A 45 -7.11 4.20 4.73
CA ARG A 45 -8.54 3.88 4.77
C ARG A 45 -9.33 4.68 3.73
N ARG A 46 -10.56 4.26 3.49
CA ARG A 46 -11.45 4.91 2.51
C ARG A 46 -11.65 6.40 2.79
N ASP A 47 -11.62 6.83 4.05
CA ASP A 47 -11.77 8.24 4.44
C ASP A 47 -10.45 9.02 4.39
N GLY A 48 -9.36 8.40 3.99
CA GLY A 48 -8.05 9.02 3.92
C GLY A 48 -7.21 8.87 5.19
N THR A 49 -7.74 8.25 6.25
CA THR A 49 -6.96 8.03 7.47
C THR A 49 -5.77 7.12 7.18
N ILE A 50 -4.58 7.58 7.56
CA ILE A 50 -3.34 6.80 7.43
C ILE A 50 -3.10 6.07 8.74
N GLU A 51 -3.12 4.74 8.69
CA GLU A 51 -2.89 3.90 9.86
C GLU A 51 -1.52 3.21 9.76
N PRO A 52 -0.70 3.26 10.84
CA PRO A 52 0.55 2.50 10.86
C PRO A 52 0.25 1.01 11.02
N GLY A 53 0.95 0.20 10.25
CA GLY A 53 0.90 -1.25 10.34
C GLY A 53 2.16 -1.81 10.97
N ARG A 54 2.91 -2.61 10.19
CA ARG A 54 4.20 -3.14 10.66
C ARG A 54 5.19 -1.98 10.85
N ASN A 55 6.04 -2.07 11.88
CA ASN A 55 7.06 -1.07 12.14
C ASN A 55 7.96 -0.91 10.91
N ILE A 56 8.23 0.33 10.50
CA ILE A 56 9.02 0.62 9.28
C ILE A 56 10.47 0.10 9.36
N ASP A 57 11.00 -0.09 10.56
CA ASP A 57 12.34 -0.66 10.75
C ASP A 57 12.36 -2.18 10.58
N ILE A 58 11.20 -2.81 10.40
CA ILE A 58 11.09 -4.25 10.21
C ILE A 58 10.65 -4.52 8.76
N GLN A 59 11.36 -5.43 8.09
CA GLN A 59 11.02 -5.83 6.73
C GLN A 59 9.57 -6.32 6.68
N GLY A 60 8.81 -5.86 5.69
CA GLY A 60 7.42 -6.26 5.52
C GLY A 60 7.25 -7.63 4.85
N ALA A 61 6.00 -7.98 4.61
CA ALA A 61 5.60 -9.17 3.86
C ALA A 61 4.49 -8.75 2.90
N HIS A 62 4.85 -7.99 1.87
CA HIS A 62 3.87 -7.40 0.96
C HIS A 62 4.18 -7.60 -0.52
N ALA A 63 5.43 -7.90 -0.88
CA ALA A 63 5.82 -8.10 -2.28
C ALA A 63 6.93 -9.17 -2.33
N ALA A 64 6.57 -10.40 -2.66
CA ALA A 64 7.50 -11.53 -2.65
C ALA A 64 8.75 -11.21 -3.49
N GLY A 65 9.93 -11.41 -2.90
CA GLY A 65 11.22 -11.12 -3.54
C GLY A 65 11.62 -9.64 -3.50
N HIS A 66 10.75 -8.75 -3.05
CA HIS A 66 10.99 -7.30 -3.03
C HIS A 66 10.74 -6.65 -1.68
N ASN A 67 10.56 -7.44 -0.61
CA ASN A 67 10.33 -6.90 0.73
C ASN A 67 11.56 -6.23 1.33
N HIS A 68 12.74 -6.72 0.96
CA HIS A 68 14.00 -6.14 1.43
C HIS A 68 14.18 -4.76 0.81
N GLY A 69 14.46 -3.76 1.63
CA GLY A 69 14.68 -2.39 1.16
C GLY A 69 13.43 -1.63 0.74
N SER A 70 12.22 -2.15 1.00
CA SER A 70 10.99 -1.49 0.59
C SER A 70 10.06 -1.17 1.75
N LEU A 71 9.21 -0.15 1.53
CA LEU A 71 8.03 0.14 2.34
C LEU A 71 6.78 -0.28 1.57
N GLY A 72 5.85 -0.94 2.24
CA GLY A 72 4.57 -1.32 1.65
C GLY A 72 3.45 -0.41 2.15
N ILE A 73 2.76 0.25 1.22
CA ILE A 73 1.60 1.09 1.50
C ILE A 73 0.39 0.45 0.83
N CYS A 74 -0.64 0.15 1.62
CA CYS A 74 -1.89 -0.40 1.11
C CYS A 74 -2.97 0.67 1.09
N VAL A 75 -3.57 0.89 -0.07
CA VAL A 75 -4.74 1.78 -0.22
C VAL A 75 -5.98 0.91 -0.26
N VAL A 76 -6.92 1.12 0.64
CA VAL A 76 -8.11 0.27 0.76
C VAL A 76 -9.04 0.48 -0.44
N GLY A 77 -9.34 -0.59 -1.15
CA GLY A 77 -10.13 -0.59 -2.38
C GLY A 77 -9.52 -1.47 -3.45
N GLY A 78 -9.69 -1.07 -4.70
CA GLY A 78 -9.07 -1.74 -5.84
C GLY A 78 -9.94 -2.81 -6.51
N GLN A 79 -11.20 -2.95 -6.10
CA GLN A 79 -12.10 -3.96 -6.63
C GLN A 79 -13.51 -3.41 -6.81
N THR A 80 -14.21 -3.83 -7.87
CA THR A 80 -15.63 -3.53 -8.02
C THR A 80 -16.46 -4.40 -7.07
N ALA A 81 -17.76 -4.10 -6.95
CA ALA A 81 -18.67 -4.94 -6.18
C ALA A 81 -18.75 -6.39 -6.70
N LEU A 82 -18.38 -6.61 -7.97
CA LEU A 82 -18.36 -7.93 -8.60
C LEU A 82 -17.00 -8.61 -8.52
N GLY A 83 -16.02 -7.98 -7.87
CA GLY A 83 -14.71 -8.57 -7.66
C GLY A 83 -13.70 -8.34 -8.77
N GLU A 84 -13.94 -7.40 -9.68
CA GLU A 84 -13.02 -7.08 -10.76
C GLU A 84 -12.08 -5.94 -10.36
N PRO A 85 -10.82 -5.91 -10.87
CA PRO A 85 -9.89 -4.82 -10.60
C PRO A 85 -10.48 -3.46 -11.00
N ASP A 86 -10.32 -2.46 -10.13
CA ASP A 86 -10.84 -1.12 -10.38
C ASP A 86 -10.05 -0.06 -9.61
N CYS A 87 -9.75 1.05 -10.27
CA CYS A 87 -9.12 2.20 -9.65
C CYS A 87 -10.22 3.10 -9.07
N ASN A 88 -10.72 2.74 -7.89
CA ASN A 88 -11.90 3.37 -7.29
C ASN A 88 -11.63 4.09 -5.97
N TYR A 89 -10.44 4.65 -5.83
CA TYR A 89 -10.01 5.32 -4.60
C TYR A 89 -10.69 6.68 -4.44
N THR A 90 -10.92 7.07 -3.19
CA THR A 90 -11.56 8.35 -2.87
C THR A 90 -10.58 9.51 -3.03
N SER A 91 -11.11 10.76 -3.14
CA SER A 91 -10.26 11.94 -3.20
C SER A 91 -9.42 12.09 -1.93
N GLU A 92 -9.96 11.71 -0.77
CA GLU A 92 -9.25 11.71 0.50
C GLU A 92 -8.10 10.73 0.50
N GLN A 93 -8.28 9.55 -0.11
CA GLN A 93 -7.20 8.56 -0.25
C GLN A 93 -6.08 9.07 -1.16
N TRP A 94 -6.42 9.70 -2.27
CA TRP A 94 -5.41 10.28 -3.16
C TRP A 94 -4.56 11.35 -2.47
N LYS A 95 -5.20 12.23 -1.69
CA LYS A 95 -4.49 13.25 -0.91
C LYS A 95 -3.55 12.65 0.12
N SER A 96 -4.03 11.65 0.85
CA SER A 96 -3.22 10.97 1.87
C SER A 96 -2.06 10.20 1.25
N LEU A 97 -2.28 9.54 0.13
CA LEU A 97 -1.22 8.80 -0.57
C LEU A 97 -0.14 9.77 -1.08
N ASP A 98 -0.53 10.90 -1.66
CA ASP A 98 0.42 11.95 -2.08
C ASP A 98 1.25 12.42 -0.89
N GLN A 99 0.61 12.77 0.22
CA GLN A 99 1.30 13.28 1.41
C GLN A 99 2.26 12.25 1.97
N LEU A 100 1.82 11.01 2.10
CA LEU A 100 2.64 9.93 2.67
C LEU A 100 3.84 9.61 1.76
N CYS A 101 3.62 9.51 0.45
CA CYS A 101 4.70 9.24 -0.49
C CYS A 101 5.70 10.39 -0.54
N THR A 102 5.24 11.63 -0.49
CA THR A 102 6.11 12.80 -0.46
C THR A 102 6.98 12.80 0.80
N ASP A 103 6.38 12.51 1.96
CA ASP A 103 7.12 12.45 3.22
C ASP A 103 8.15 11.32 3.23
N MET A 104 7.77 10.14 2.72
CA MET A 104 8.67 8.98 2.69
C MET A 104 9.80 9.19 1.69
N ASP A 105 9.52 9.78 0.53
CA ASP A 105 10.54 10.09 -0.46
C ASP A 105 11.55 11.11 0.10
N PHE A 106 11.07 12.11 0.83
CA PHE A 106 11.93 13.08 1.49
C PHE A 106 12.89 12.39 2.49
N MET A 107 12.39 11.40 3.25
CA MET A 107 13.18 10.68 4.25
C MET A 107 14.17 9.70 3.62
N TYR A 108 13.80 9.03 2.55
CA TYR A 108 14.55 7.87 2.04
C TYR A 108 15.07 8.03 0.61
N SER A 109 14.60 9.02 -0.14
CA SER A 109 14.93 9.20 -1.56
C SER A 109 14.62 7.93 -2.36
N ALA A 110 13.41 7.41 -2.20
CA ALA A 110 13.02 6.10 -2.70
C ALA A 110 12.28 6.17 -4.04
N ASP A 111 12.44 5.14 -4.87
CA ASP A 111 11.60 4.95 -6.04
C ASP A 111 10.19 4.55 -5.60
N ILE A 112 9.17 5.09 -6.26
CA ILE A 112 7.77 4.80 -5.97
C ILE A 112 7.21 3.97 -7.11
N ILE A 113 6.84 2.72 -6.81
CA ILE A 113 6.33 1.77 -7.80
C ILE A 113 5.04 1.11 -7.30
N GLY A 114 4.32 0.47 -8.22
CA GLY A 114 3.15 -0.33 -7.89
C GLY A 114 3.51 -1.79 -7.71
N HIS A 115 2.72 -2.52 -6.94
CA HIS A 115 2.90 -3.96 -6.78
C HIS A 115 2.85 -4.67 -8.15
N ARG A 116 2.03 -4.19 -9.09
CA ARG A 116 1.95 -4.77 -10.43
C ARG A 116 3.25 -4.68 -11.23
N ASP A 117 4.16 -3.78 -10.83
CA ASP A 117 5.45 -3.63 -11.50
C ASP A 117 6.43 -4.76 -11.13
N VAL A 118 6.16 -5.48 -10.03
CA VAL A 118 7.01 -6.56 -9.53
C VAL A 118 6.23 -7.87 -9.34
N SER A 119 5.00 -7.94 -9.84
CA SER A 119 4.18 -9.15 -9.79
C SER A 119 3.23 -9.20 -10.98
N LYS A 120 2.46 -10.30 -11.09
CA LYS A 120 1.45 -10.47 -12.14
C LYS A 120 0.08 -9.93 -11.77
N LYS A 121 -0.06 -9.38 -10.56
CA LYS A 121 -1.33 -8.84 -10.07
C LYS A 121 -1.59 -7.46 -10.64
N ASP A 122 -2.87 -7.07 -10.72
CA ASP A 122 -3.26 -5.71 -11.15
C ASP A 122 -3.06 -4.66 -10.06
N CYS A 123 -2.87 -5.08 -8.82
CA CYS A 123 -2.68 -4.24 -7.64
C CYS A 123 -1.57 -3.19 -7.86
N PRO A 124 -1.80 -1.91 -7.61
CA PRO A 124 -3.01 -1.29 -7.06
C PRO A 124 -4.02 -0.77 -8.10
N CYS A 125 -4.03 -1.29 -9.29
CA CYS A 125 -5.00 -0.99 -10.35
C CYS A 125 -4.84 0.38 -11.01
N PHE A 126 -3.65 0.97 -10.92
CA PHE A 126 -3.29 2.19 -11.65
C PHE A 126 -1.78 2.21 -11.90
N ASP A 127 -1.34 3.08 -12.82
CA ASP A 127 0.07 3.24 -13.16
C ASP A 127 0.74 4.14 -12.10
N VAL A 128 1.37 3.52 -11.12
CA VAL A 128 2.00 4.23 -10.01
C VAL A 128 3.16 5.10 -10.48
N ALA A 129 3.99 4.61 -11.40
CA ALA A 129 5.13 5.39 -11.89
C ALA A 129 4.68 6.68 -12.57
N ALA A 130 3.61 6.60 -13.38
CA ALA A 130 3.05 7.78 -14.02
C ALA A 130 2.44 8.73 -12.98
N TRP A 131 1.69 8.21 -12.01
CA TRP A 131 1.10 9.02 -10.95
C TRP A 131 2.18 9.70 -10.10
N ALA A 132 3.25 9.00 -9.77
CA ALA A 132 4.34 9.55 -8.94
C ALA A 132 5.00 10.77 -9.56
N LYS A 133 4.99 10.89 -10.89
CA LYS A 133 5.51 12.07 -11.59
C LYS A 133 4.62 13.30 -11.43
N THR A 134 3.37 13.12 -10.98
CA THR A 134 2.40 14.23 -10.83
C THR A 134 2.36 14.79 -9.43
N ILE A 135 3.01 14.16 -8.44
CA ILE A 135 3.01 14.59 -7.05
C ILE A 135 4.32 15.29 -6.69
N GLY A 136 4.42 15.75 -5.44
CA GLY A 136 5.58 16.51 -4.98
C GLY A 136 6.83 15.68 -4.68
N ALA A 137 6.76 14.38 -4.88
CA ALA A 137 7.90 13.49 -4.59
C ALA A 137 8.98 13.53 -5.67
#